data_6223c38564653776f0485fb62af7662e
#
_entry.id   6223c38564653776f0485fb62af7662e
#
_cell.length_a   1.000
_cell.length_b   1.000
_cell.length_c   1.000
_cell.angle_alpha   90.00
_cell.angle_beta   90.00
_cell.angle_gamma   90.00
#
_symmetry.space_group_name_H-M   'P 1'
#
loop_
_entity.id
_entity.type
_entity.pdbx_description
1 polymer ?
#
loop_
_entity_poly.entity_id
_entity_poly.type
_entity_poly.pdbx_seq_one_letter_code
_entity_poly.pdbx_strand_id
1 'polypeptide(L)'
;MPTLLITGANRGIGLALVRGFAGDGWRVHACCRQPERAAALKEVEGDVTRHRLDVTDGLRVHGLARELADEAVDLLVNNAGIFGPRGGFGETDYDHWLKVLAVNALAPMRMAERFVEQVARSERRLIVNVSSKLGSISGNKGGAYGYRSSKAALNAVTKGLSEDLRDRDITVVAVHPGWVQTDMGGADAAITVETSAAGLRKVIDGLTPAQSGRFFNYDGEEIAW
;
A
#
# COMPACT_ATOMS: atom_id res chain seq x y z
N MET A 1 -2.84 -20.80 -7.93
CA MET A 1 -3.62 -19.54 -8.04
C MET A 1 -2.92 -18.52 -7.17
N PRO A 2 -2.46 -17.40 -7.73
CA PRO A 2 -1.72 -16.41 -6.95
C PRO A 2 -2.64 -15.68 -5.96
N THR A 3 -2.06 -15.20 -4.87
CA THR A 3 -2.79 -14.59 -3.75
C THR A 3 -2.33 -13.16 -3.49
N LEU A 4 -3.28 -12.24 -3.43
CA LEU A 4 -3.10 -10.83 -3.04
C LEU A 4 -3.61 -10.61 -1.62
N LEU A 5 -2.81 -9.99 -0.77
CA LEU A 5 -3.25 -9.37 0.49
C LEU A 5 -3.14 -7.84 0.36
N ILE A 6 -4.25 -7.13 0.46
CA ILE A 6 -4.27 -5.68 0.27
C ILE A 6 -4.97 -4.94 1.40
N THR A 7 -4.39 -3.86 1.88
CA THR A 7 -4.96 -2.97 2.90
C THR A 7 -5.65 -1.76 2.28
N GLY A 8 -6.70 -1.21 2.94
CA GLY A 8 -7.45 -0.06 2.42
C GLY A 8 -8.26 -0.38 1.17
N ALA A 9 -8.83 -1.58 1.09
CA ALA A 9 -9.43 -2.18 -0.10
C ALA A 9 -10.86 -1.71 -0.43
N ASN A 10 -11.48 -0.89 0.41
CA ASN A 10 -12.94 -0.62 0.33
C ASN A 10 -13.32 0.52 -0.63
N ARG A 11 -12.36 1.27 -1.17
CA ARG A 11 -12.60 2.42 -2.08
C ARG A 11 -11.35 2.80 -2.86
N GLY A 12 -11.53 3.70 -3.83
CA GLY A 12 -10.43 4.31 -4.59
C GLY A 12 -9.50 3.28 -5.21
N ILE A 13 -8.21 3.55 -5.15
CA ILE A 13 -7.16 2.73 -5.77
C ILE A 13 -7.17 1.29 -5.23
N GLY A 14 -7.33 1.12 -3.91
CA GLY A 14 -7.37 -0.22 -3.30
C GLY A 14 -8.50 -1.08 -3.85
N LEU A 15 -9.71 -0.53 -3.99
CA LEU A 15 -10.84 -1.24 -4.56
C LEU A 15 -10.64 -1.56 -6.06
N ALA A 16 -10.05 -0.63 -6.82
CA ALA A 16 -9.77 -0.87 -8.23
C ALA A 16 -8.72 -1.97 -8.43
N LEU A 17 -7.69 -2.01 -7.57
CA LEU A 17 -6.73 -3.12 -7.57
C LEU A 17 -7.40 -4.45 -7.20
N VAL A 18 -8.27 -4.48 -6.20
CA VAL A 18 -9.04 -5.70 -5.84
C VAL A 18 -9.84 -6.21 -7.04
N ARG A 19 -10.58 -5.31 -7.72
CA ARG A 19 -11.35 -5.67 -8.92
C ARG A 19 -10.48 -6.24 -10.04
N GLY A 20 -9.35 -5.59 -10.31
CA GLY A 20 -8.42 -6.02 -11.35
C GLY A 20 -7.80 -7.40 -11.06
N PHE A 21 -7.29 -7.60 -9.84
CA PHE A 21 -6.68 -8.88 -9.47
C PHE A 21 -7.71 -10.02 -9.38
N ALA A 22 -8.88 -9.78 -8.80
CA ALA A 22 -9.96 -10.77 -8.73
C ALA A 22 -10.47 -11.15 -10.14
N GLY A 23 -10.64 -10.15 -11.03
CA GLY A 23 -11.03 -10.38 -12.43
C GLY A 23 -10.03 -11.22 -13.22
N ASP A 24 -8.75 -11.18 -12.85
CA ASP A 24 -7.69 -12.03 -13.45
C ASP A 24 -7.50 -13.38 -12.72
N GLY A 25 -8.45 -13.75 -11.87
CA GLY A 25 -8.47 -15.06 -11.21
C GLY A 25 -7.52 -15.20 -10.02
N TRP A 26 -7.08 -14.09 -9.41
CA TRP A 26 -6.34 -14.14 -8.15
C TRP A 26 -7.26 -14.36 -6.96
N ARG A 27 -6.78 -15.07 -5.95
CA ARG A 27 -7.36 -15.00 -4.60
C ARG A 27 -7.00 -13.67 -3.96
N VAL A 28 -8.00 -12.97 -3.41
CA VAL A 28 -7.79 -11.64 -2.83
C VAL A 28 -8.25 -11.59 -1.38
N HIS A 29 -7.33 -11.32 -0.47
CA HIS A 29 -7.62 -10.96 0.92
C HIS A 29 -7.71 -9.44 1.02
N ALA A 30 -8.95 -8.91 0.98
CA ALA A 30 -9.26 -7.49 0.95
C ALA A 30 -9.49 -6.95 2.36
N CYS A 31 -8.56 -6.15 2.89
CA CYS A 31 -8.62 -5.63 4.25
C CYS A 31 -9.14 -4.20 4.31
N CYS A 32 -10.13 -3.94 5.17
CA CYS A 32 -10.60 -2.60 5.50
C CYS A 32 -11.20 -2.55 6.91
N ARG A 33 -11.41 -1.35 7.46
CA ARG A 33 -11.89 -1.18 8.84
C ARG A 33 -13.34 -1.63 9.05
N GLN A 34 -14.19 -1.50 8.04
CA GLN A 34 -15.64 -1.78 8.11
C GLN A 34 -16.10 -2.49 6.84
N PRO A 35 -15.74 -3.78 6.64
CA PRO A 35 -16.13 -4.53 5.44
C PRO A 35 -17.65 -4.69 5.30
N GLU A 36 -18.35 -4.70 6.42
CA GLU A 36 -19.82 -4.75 6.44
C GLU A 36 -20.49 -3.51 5.83
N ARG A 37 -19.80 -2.37 5.79
CA ARG A 37 -20.26 -1.10 5.18
C ARG A 37 -19.68 -0.83 3.79
N ALA A 38 -18.80 -1.69 3.31
CA ALA A 38 -18.10 -1.53 2.04
C ALA A 38 -18.94 -2.15 0.89
N ALA A 39 -20.05 -1.52 0.51
CA ALA A 39 -20.97 -2.02 -0.52
C ALA A 39 -20.23 -2.34 -1.82
N ALA A 40 -19.46 -1.39 -2.36
CA ALA A 40 -18.71 -1.57 -3.60
C ALA A 40 -17.65 -2.69 -3.55
N LEU A 41 -17.13 -3.04 -2.36
CA LEU A 41 -16.22 -4.18 -2.19
C LEU A 41 -17.01 -5.50 -2.11
N LYS A 42 -18.26 -5.48 -1.64
CA LYS A 42 -19.11 -6.66 -1.61
C LYS A 42 -19.56 -7.10 -3.00
N GLU A 43 -19.65 -6.15 -3.92
CA GLU A 43 -20.05 -6.37 -5.32
C GLU A 43 -18.89 -6.88 -6.20
N VAL A 44 -17.68 -6.99 -5.67
CA VAL A 44 -16.56 -7.53 -6.45
C VAL A 44 -16.73 -9.02 -6.61
N GLU A 45 -16.78 -9.47 -7.86
CA GLU A 45 -16.83 -10.88 -8.24
C GLU A 45 -15.46 -11.54 -8.15
N GLY A 46 -15.43 -12.87 -8.01
CA GLY A 46 -14.21 -13.67 -7.90
C GLY A 46 -13.92 -14.17 -6.48
N ASP A 47 -12.73 -14.72 -6.27
CA ASP A 47 -12.28 -15.25 -4.96
C ASP A 47 -11.81 -14.11 -4.06
N VAL A 48 -12.76 -13.39 -3.45
CA VAL A 48 -12.48 -12.22 -2.60
C VAL A 48 -12.97 -12.45 -1.17
N THR A 49 -12.02 -12.64 -0.26
CA THR A 49 -12.27 -12.70 1.19
C THR A 49 -12.05 -11.32 1.81
N ARG A 50 -13.06 -10.83 2.53
CA ARG A 50 -13.06 -9.51 3.17
C ARG A 50 -12.71 -9.61 4.63
N HIS A 51 -11.65 -8.91 5.06
CA HIS A 51 -11.18 -8.92 6.44
C HIS A 51 -11.40 -7.56 7.11
N ARG A 52 -11.91 -7.61 8.35
CA ARG A 52 -11.95 -6.42 9.20
C ARG A 52 -10.57 -6.17 9.78
N LEU A 53 -9.92 -5.09 9.33
CA LEU A 53 -8.59 -4.72 9.77
C LEU A 53 -8.44 -3.21 9.90
N ASP A 54 -8.12 -2.74 11.11
CA ASP A 54 -7.45 -1.46 11.31
C ASP A 54 -5.95 -1.75 11.34
N VAL A 55 -5.20 -1.21 10.38
CA VAL A 55 -3.76 -1.46 10.24
C VAL A 55 -2.93 -0.90 11.40
N THR A 56 -3.51 -0.03 12.22
CA THR A 56 -2.87 0.50 13.44
C THR A 56 -3.04 -0.42 14.64
N ASP A 57 -4.01 -1.33 14.60
CA ASP A 57 -4.24 -2.33 15.64
C ASP A 57 -3.30 -3.52 15.48
N GLY A 58 -2.21 -3.54 16.24
CA GLY A 58 -1.20 -4.60 16.17
C GLY A 58 -1.72 -5.98 16.52
N LEU A 59 -2.73 -6.09 17.41
CA LEU A 59 -3.33 -7.37 17.78
C LEU A 59 -4.17 -7.92 16.64
N ARG A 60 -4.93 -7.06 15.94
CA ARG A 60 -5.71 -7.45 14.77
C ARG A 60 -4.83 -7.87 13.59
N VAL A 61 -3.73 -7.14 13.33
CA VAL A 61 -2.75 -7.54 12.31
C VAL A 61 -2.14 -8.91 12.63
N HIS A 62 -1.74 -9.12 13.89
CA HIS A 62 -1.21 -10.43 14.33
C HIS A 62 -2.26 -11.54 14.22
N GLY A 63 -3.51 -11.27 14.62
CA GLY A 63 -4.62 -12.21 14.48
C GLY A 63 -4.84 -12.65 13.04
N LEU A 64 -4.90 -11.69 12.11
CA LEU A 64 -5.05 -11.97 10.69
C LEU A 64 -3.87 -12.79 10.12
N ALA A 65 -2.63 -12.47 10.53
CA ALA A 65 -1.47 -13.25 10.10
C ALA A 65 -1.52 -14.71 10.59
N ARG A 66 -2.11 -14.97 11.75
CA ARG A 66 -2.36 -16.33 12.25
C ARG A 66 -3.51 -17.02 11.52
N GLU A 67 -4.59 -16.30 11.23
CA GLU A 67 -5.72 -16.82 10.43
C GLU A 67 -5.24 -17.29 9.04
N LEU A 68 -4.25 -16.59 8.46
CA LEU A 68 -3.67 -16.89 7.15
C LEU A 68 -2.31 -17.59 7.24
N ALA A 69 -2.02 -18.29 8.37
CA ALA A 69 -0.69 -18.86 8.61
C ALA A 69 -0.25 -19.89 7.55
N ASP A 70 -1.18 -20.62 6.98
CA ASP A 70 -0.91 -21.66 5.97
C ASP A 70 -1.02 -21.16 4.52
N GLU A 71 -1.43 -19.89 4.32
CA GLU A 71 -1.54 -19.30 2.99
C GLU A 71 -0.16 -18.85 2.47
N ALA A 72 0.04 -18.96 1.16
CA ALA A 72 1.13 -18.30 0.46
C ALA A 72 0.60 -16.95 -0.09
N VAL A 73 1.26 -15.84 0.20
CA VAL A 73 0.89 -14.51 -0.26
C VAL A 73 1.88 -14.03 -1.31
N ASP A 74 1.46 -14.08 -2.58
CA ASP A 74 2.30 -13.68 -3.72
C ASP A 74 2.58 -12.18 -3.76
N LEU A 75 1.60 -11.40 -3.29
CA LEU A 75 1.67 -9.95 -3.29
C LEU A 75 1.02 -9.37 -2.02
N LEU A 76 1.82 -8.69 -1.20
CA LEU A 76 1.32 -7.84 -0.12
C LEU A 76 1.31 -6.38 -0.59
N VAL A 77 0.12 -5.75 -0.64
CA VAL A 77 -0.02 -4.33 -0.99
C VAL A 77 -0.42 -3.52 0.23
N ASN A 78 0.51 -2.73 0.75
CA ASN A 78 0.26 -1.74 1.78
C ASN A 78 -0.29 -0.46 1.14
N ASN A 79 -1.62 -0.44 0.90
CA ASN A 79 -2.30 0.68 0.26
C ASN A 79 -3.05 1.59 1.24
N ALA A 80 -3.41 1.11 2.43
CA ALA A 80 -4.05 1.95 3.43
C ALA A 80 -3.23 3.20 3.75
N GLY A 81 -3.87 4.37 3.72
CA GLY A 81 -3.20 5.64 4.01
C GLY A 81 -4.19 6.76 4.31
N ILE A 82 -3.70 7.79 4.99
CA ILE A 82 -4.43 9.03 5.28
C ILE A 82 -3.56 10.23 4.95
N PHE A 83 -4.18 11.36 4.56
CA PHE A 83 -3.45 12.59 4.22
C PHE A 83 -3.19 13.44 5.48
N GLY A 84 -4.20 13.60 6.30
CA GLY A 84 -4.17 14.52 7.44
C GLY A 84 -4.45 15.98 7.06
N PRO A 85 -4.32 16.91 8.02
CA PRO A 85 -4.46 18.34 7.77
C PRO A 85 -3.44 18.86 6.76
N ARG A 86 -3.85 19.84 5.96
CA ARG A 86 -3.01 20.45 4.90
C ARG A 86 -2.24 21.69 5.40
N GLY A 87 -2.15 21.90 6.71
CA GLY A 87 -1.50 23.05 7.34
C GLY A 87 -0.05 23.26 6.89
N GLY A 88 0.36 24.53 6.83
CA GLY A 88 1.71 24.97 6.57
C GLY A 88 2.57 25.09 7.84
N PHE A 89 3.66 25.82 7.73
CA PHE A 89 4.49 26.17 8.89
C PHE A 89 3.70 27.01 9.90
N GLY A 90 3.71 26.62 11.16
CA GLY A 90 2.95 27.28 12.24
C GLY A 90 1.51 26.75 12.43
N GLU A 91 1.01 25.87 11.55
CA GLU A 91 -0.36 25.31 11.61
C GLU A 91 -0.35 23.79 11.84
N THR A 92 0.65 23.27 12.55
CA THR A 92 0.87 21.84 12.70
C THR A 92 0.03 21.23 13.80
N ASP A 93 -0.85 20.28 13.45
CA ASP A 93 -1.53 19.40 14.40
C ASP A 93 -0.65 18.17 14.65
N TYR A 94 0.09 18.14 15.76
CA TYR A 94 1.03 17.08 16.10
C TYR A 94 0.33 15.76 16.42
N ASP A 95 -0.85 15.78 17.06
CA ASP A 95 -1.61 14.56 17.37
C ASP A 95 -2.09 13.88 16.07
N HIS A 96 -2.52 14.68 15.11
CA HIS A 96 -2.89 14.16 13.81
C HIS A 96 -1.66 13.68 13.02
N TRP A 97 -0.52 14.36 13.13
CA TRP A 97 0.73 13.93 12.52
C TRP A 97 1.16 12.56 13.01
N LEU A 98 1.08 12.29 14.31
CA LEU A 98 1.35 10.96 14.89
C LEU A 98 0.42 9.90 14.31
N LYS A 99 -0.87 10.19 14.11
CA LYS A 99 -1.81 9.27 13.43
C LYS A 99 -1.42 9.00 11.98
N VAL A 100 -1.00 10.03 11.26
CA VAL A 100 -0.54 9.90 9.87
C VAL A 100 0.71 9.01 9.78
N LEU A 101 1.68 9.18 10.67
CA LEU A 101 2.86 8.31 10.78
C LEU A 101 2.47 6.87 11.12
N ALA A 102 1.57 6.67 12.08
CA ALA A 102 1.12 5.34 12.49
C ALA A 102 0.49 4.56 11.33
N VAL A 103 -0.37 5.23 10.53
CA VAL A 103 -1.05 4.58 9.40
C VAL A 103 -0.12 4.42 8.19
N ASN A 104 0.63 5.49 7.82
CA ASN A 104 1.32 5.53 6.53
C ASN A 104 2.71 4.90 6.55
N ALA A 105 3.35 4.77 7.72
CA ALA A 105 4.71 4.24 7.84
C ALA A 105 4.81 3.03 8.77
N LEU A 106 4.31 3.15 10.03
CA LEU A 106 4.45 2.07 10.99
C LEU A 106 3.58 0.86 10.66
N ALA A 107 2.37 1.09 10.13
CA ALA A 107 1.48 -0.01 9.75
C ALA A 107 2.03 -0.85 8.59
N PRO A 108 2.56 -0.28 7.48
CA PRO A 108 3.27 -1.06 6.45
C PRO A 108 4.42 -1.91 6.99
N MET A 109 5.24 -1.36 7.89
CA MET A 109 6.31 -2.13 8.55
C MET A 109 5.73 -3.33 9.33
N ARG A 110 4.71 -3.08 10.16
CA ARG A 110 4.03 -4.14 10.92
C ARG A 110 3.41 -5.20 10.01
N MET A 111 2.78 -4.81 8.90
CA MET A 111 2.25 -5.76 7.94
C MET A 111 3.37 -6.62 7.33
N ALA A 112 4.49 -6.02 6.92
CA ALA A 112 5.63 -6.77 6.41
C ALA A 112 6.17 -7.77 7.43
N GLU A 113 6.42 -7.34 8.68
CA GLU A 113 6.90 -8.24 9.76
C GLU A 113 5.97 -9.42 10.03
N ARG A 114 4.64 -9.19 10.00
CA ARG A 114 3.67 -10.23 10.36
C ARG A 114 3.36 -11.20 9.22
N PHE A 115 3.54 -10.75 7.97
CA PHE A 115 3.22 -11.56 6.79
C PHE A 115 4.47 -12.04 6.03
N VAL A 116 5.67 -11.77 6.54
CA VAL A 116 6.93 -12.13 5.87
C VAL A 116 7.03 -13.64 5.57
N GLU A 117 6.51 -14.51 6.45
CA GLU A 117 6.55 -15.96 6.24
C GLU A 117 5.61 -16.40 5.13
N GLN A 118 4.41 -15.83 5.06
CA GLN A 118 3.44 -16.06 3.98
C GLN A 118 3.98 -15.58 2.63
N VAL A 119 4.63 -14.39 2.62
CA VAL A 119 5.26 -13.85 1.41
C VAL A 119 6.44 -14.70 0.97
N ALA A 120 7.34 -15.09 1.87
CA ALA A 120 8.50 -15.93 1.55
C ALA A 120 8.14 -17.31 0.99
N ARG A 121 6.96 -17.83 1.36
CA ARG A 121 6.46 -19.15 0.93
C ARG A 121 5.88 -19.12 -0.48
N SER A 122 5.56 -17.93 -1.01
CA SER A 122 4.97 -17.78 -2.32
C SER A 122 6.01 -17.84 -3.45
N GLU A 123 5.53 -17.87 -4.70
CA GLU A 123 6.41 -17.85 -5.86
C GLU A 123 6.88 -16.41 -6.20
N ARG A 124 5.99 -15.41 -6.09
CA ARG A 124 6.29 -14.04 -6.51
C ARG A 124 7.05 -13.21 -5.48
N ARG A 125 6.82 -13.44 -4.20
CA ARG A 125 7.52 -12.82 -3.06
C ARG A 125 7.60 -11.30 -3.15
N LEU A 126 6.43 -10.64 -3.34
CA LEU A 126 6.37 -9.20 -3.54
C LEU A 126 5.73 -8.47 -2.35
N ILE A 127 6.35 -7.38 -1.93
CA ILE A 127 5.78 -6.38 -1.01
C ILE A 127 5.78 -5.02 -1.72
N VAL A 128 4.60 -4.44 -1.89
CA VAL A 128 4.42 -3.13 -2.54
C VAL A 128 3.84 -2.13 -1.55
N ASN A 129 4.57 -1.07 -1.30
CA ASN A 129 4.17 0.01 -0.43
C ASN A 129 3.66 1.20 -1.26
N VAL A 130 2.36 1.53 -1.14
CA VAL A 130 1.79 2.70 -1.84
C VAL A 130 2.24 3.97 -1.13
N SER A 131 3.29 4.57 -1.66
CA SER A 131 3.89 5.81 -1.19
C SER A 131 3.33 7.03 -1.95
N SER A 132 4.09 8.08 -2.05
CA SER A 132 3.74 9.31 -2.77
C SER A 132 5.00 10.02 -3.22
N LYS A 133 4.94 10.65 -4.40
CA LYS A 133 5.97 11.60 -4.86
C LYS A 133 6.23 12.73 -3.84
N LEU A 134 5.21 13.05 -3.01
CA LEU A 134 5.38 13.99 -1.89
C LEU A 134 6.30 13.47 -0.77
N GLY A 135 6.60 12.18 -0.74
CA GLY A 135 7.58 11.56 0.15
C GLY A 135 9.03 11.63 -0.35
N SER A 136 9.25 12.05 -1.59
CA SER A 136 10.59 12.32 -2.12
C SER A 136 11.18 13.56 -1.44
N ILE A 137 12.37 13.40 -0.84
CA ILE A 137 13.07 14.50 -0.16
C ILE A 137 13.64 15.47 -1.18
N SER A 138 14.18 14.97 -2.29
CA SER A 138 14.73 15.79 -3.37
C SER A 138 13.68 16.69 -4.04
N GLY A 139 12.41 16.27 -4.07
CA GLY A 139 11.27 17.02 -4.62
C GLY A 139 10.47 17.82 -3.59
N ASN A 140 10.94 17.96 -2.34
CA ASN A 140 10.17 18.60 -1.27
C ASN A 140 10.10 20.13 -1.43
N LYS A 141 8.87 20.66 -1.51
CA LYS A 141 8.57 22.09 -1.63
C LYS A 141 7.91 22.69 -0.37
N GLY A 142 8.01 22.00 0.77
CA GLY A 142 7.36 22.42 2.03
C GLY A 142 5.87 22.10 2.07
N GLY A 143 5.21 22.47 3.18
CA GLY A 143 3.79 22.23 3.47
C GLY A 143 3.46 20.73 3.70
N ALA A 144 2.24 20.46 4.12
CA ALA A 144 1.74 19.10 4.38
C ALA A 144 2.75 18.21 5.15
N TYR A 145 3.39 18.78 6.17
CA TYR A 145 4.52 18.15 6.88
C TYR A 145 4.23 16.74 7.36
N GLY A 146 3.05 16.52 7.95
CA GLY A 146 2.64 15.21 8.43
C GLY A 146 2.58 14.16 7.32
N TYR A 147 1.98 14.48 6.19
CA TYR A 147 1.89 13.57 5.07
C TYR A 147 3.24 13.32 4.40
N ARG A 148 3.97 14.38 4.05
CA ARG A 148 5.29 14.28 3.40
C ARG A 148 6.25 13.46 4.22
N SER A 149 6.41 13.78 5.51
CA SER A 149 7.31 13.03 6.39
C SER A 149 6.89 11.58 6.58
N SER A 150 5.57 11.29 6.62
CA SER A 150 5.10 9.90 6.73
C SER A 150 5.42 9.08 5.47
N LYS A 151 5.33 9.69 4.28
CA LYS A 151 5.66 9.02 3.03
C LYS A 151 7.19 8.90 2.83
N ALA A 152 7.98 9.87 3.29
CA ALA A 152 9.43 9.76 3.38
C ALA A 152 9.86 8.64 4.35
N ALA A 153 9.20 8.54 5.51
CA ALA A 153 9.42 7.44 6.45
C ALA A 153 9.06 6.08 5.83
N LEU A 154 7.95 5.97 5.09
CA LEU A 154 7.59 4.76 4.35
C LEU A 154 8.63 4.41 3.27
N ASN A 155 9.19 5.41 2.60
CA ASN A 155 10.26 5.23 1.62
C ASN A 155 11.51 4.64 2.30
N ALA A 156 11.91 5.18 3.47
CA ALA A 156 13.02 4.64 4.26
C ALA A 156 12.75 3.20 4.74
N VAL A 157 11.53 2.92 5.24
CA VAL A 157 11.10 1.55 5.60
C VAL A 157 11.18 0.62 4.39
N THR A 158 10.70 1.05 3.22
CA THR A 158 10.76 0.25 1.98
C THR A 158 12.20 -0.10 1.62
N LYS A 159 13.10 0.88 1.68
CA LYS A 159 14.52 0.66 1.39
C LYS A 159 15.17 -0.26 2.41
N GLY A 160 14.91 -0.08 3.71
CA GLY A 160 15.41 -0.97 4.76
C GLY A 160 14.94 -2.41 4.57
N LEU A 161 13.61 -2.61 4.41
CA LEU A 161 13.05 -3.94 4.16
C LEU A 161 13.63 -4.63 2.93
N SER A 162 13.97 -3.88 1.86
CA SER A 162 14.57 -4.46 0.66
C SER A 162 15.98 -5.01 0.90
N GLU A 163 16.72 -4.45 1.87
CA GLU A 163 18.02 -4.96 2.28
C GLU A 163 17.87 -6.15 3.24
N ASP A 164 17.03 -6.00 4.26
CA ASP A 164 16.83 -7.03 5.31
C ASP A 164 16.21 -8.33 4.77
N LEU A 165 15.40 -8.24 3.71
CA LEU A 165 14.68 -9.38 3.14
C LEU A 165 15.32 -9.94 1.86
N ARG A 166 16.52 -9.44 1.49
CA ARG A 166 17.25 -9.86 0.28
C ARG A 166 17.56 -11.37 0.29
N ASP A 167 18.06 -11.88 1.40
CA ASP A 167 18.42 -13.29 1.55
C ASP A 167 17.20 -14.25 1.55
N ARG A 168 16.00 -13.68 1.58
CA ARG A 168 14.72 -14.37 1.45
C ARG A 168 14.11 -14.27 0.05
N ASP A 169 14.81 -13.65 -0.89
CA ASP A 169 14.37 -13.35 -2.26
C ASP A 169 13.05 -12.56 -2.30
N ILE A 170 12.77 -11.73 -1.28
CA ILE A 170 11.57 -10.89 -1.24
C ILE A 170 11.87 -9.55 -1.88
N THR A 171 11.12 -9.22 -2.92
CA THR A 171 11.19 -7.92 -3.60
C THR A 171 10.30 -6.90 -2.88
N VAL A 172 10.86 -5.79 -2.45
CA VAL A 172 10.13 -4.73 -1.74
C VAL A 172 10.29 -3.42 -2.50
N VAL A 173 9.18 -2.80 -2.92
CA VAL A 173 9.21 -1.52 -3.67
C VAL A 173 8.23 -0.50 -3.10
N ALA A 174 8.52 0.78 -3.32
CA ALA A 174 7.56 1.86 -3.17
C ALA A 174 6.93 2.21 -4.53
N VAL A 175 5.64 2.58 -4.53
CA VAL A 175 4.97 3.08 -5.72
C VAL A 175 4.22 4.39 -5.43
N HIS A 176 4.29 5.34 -6.36
CA HIS A 176 3.42 6.53 -6.36
C HIS A 176 2.25 6.28 -7.31
N PRO A 177 1.00 6.37 -6.82
CA PRO A 177 -0.18 6.07 -7.63
C PRO A 177 -0.57 7.18 -8.60
N GLY A 178 0.17 8.30 -8.63
CA GLY A 178 -0.25 9.54 -9.29
C GLY A 178 -1.07 10.46 -8.37
N TRP A 179 -1.51 11.60 -8.90
CA TRP A 179 -2.52 12.44 -8.26
C TRP A 179 -3.89 12.01 -8.79
N VAL A 180 -4.62 11.25 -7.97
CA VAL A 180 -5.76 10.42 -8.39
C VAL A 180 -7.08 10.99 -7.87
N GLN A 181 -8.11 10.99 -8.70
CA GLN A 181 -9.48 11.41 -8.38
C GLN A 181 -10.13 10.46 -7.36
N THR A 182 -9.86 10.72 -6.11
CA THR A 182 -10.35 10.00 -4.92
C THR A 182 -10.78 11.01 -3.87
N ASP A 183 -11.41 10.56 -2.79
CA ASP A 183 -11.71 11.43 -1.62
C ASP A 183 -10.46 12.13 -1.08
N MET A 184 -9.27 11.53 -1.22
CA MET A 184 -8.00 12.12 -0.79
C MET A 184 -7.44 13.12 -1.80
N GLY A 185 -7.50 12.80 -3.09
CA GLY A 185 -6.91 13.61 -4.15
C GLY A 185 -7.79 14.77 -4.61
N GLY A 186 -9.10 14.67 -4.43
CA GLY A 186 -10.08 15.64 -4.91
C GLY A 186 -10.50 15.42 -6.38
N ALA A 187 -11.52 16.15 -6.81
CA ALA A 187 -12.08 16.02 -8.16
C ALA A 187 -11.12 16.57 -9.25
N ASP A 188 -10.29 17.56 -8.90
CA ASP A 188 -9.34 18.20 -9.83
C ASP A 188 -8.04 17.38 -10.03
N ALA A 189 -7.97 16.19 -9.47
CA ALA A 189 -6.79 15.36 -9.60
C ALA A 189 -6.55 14.93 -11.07
N ALA A 190 -5.27 14.79 -11.43
CA ALA A 190 -4.81 14.68 -12.80
C ALA A 190 -5.24 13.39 -13.52
N ILE A 191 -5.46 12.28 -12.78
CA ILE A 191 -5.79 10.99 -13.37
C ILE A 191 -6.94 10.30 -12.63
N THR A 192 -7.64 9.42 -13.33
CA THR A 192 -8.72 8.61 -12.74
C THR A 192 -8.17 7.46 -11.90
N VAL A 193 -9.03 6.85 -11.10
CA VAL A 193 -8.71 5.65 -10.31
C VAL A 193 -8.32 4.49 -11.22
N GLU A 194 -9.03 4.33 -12.34
CA GLU A 194 -8.79 3.26 -13.32
C GLU A 194 -7.43 3.41 -13.98
N THR A 195 -7.05 4.62 -14.41
CA THR A 195 -5.73 4.91 -14.98
C THR A 195 -4.61 4.59 -14.00
N SER A 196 -4.76 5.04 -12.74
CA SER A 196 -3.80 4.75 -11.68
C SER A 196 -3.66 3.24 -11.42
N ALA A 197 -4.79 2.54 -11.24
CA ALA A 197 -4.78 1.11 -10.95
C ALA A 197 -4.20 0.27 -12.09
N ALA A 198 -4.54 0.60 -13.34
CA ALA A 198 -3.98 -0.07 -14.52
C ALA A 198 -2.46 0.14 -14.62
N GLY A 199 -1.98 1.36 -14.38
CA GLY A 199 -0.55 1.68 -14.37
C GLY A 199 0.19 0.94 -13.25
N LEU A 200 -0.31 1.02 -12.01
CA LEU A 200 0.24 0.28 -10.88
C LEU A 200 0.29 -1.23 -11.14
N ARG A 201 -0.77 -1.77 -11.75
CA ARG A 201 -0.82 -3.18 -12.11
C ARG A 201 0.31 -3.55 -13.08
N LYS A 202 0.51 -2.75 -14.14
CA LYS A 202 1.60 -2.94 -15.10
C LYS A 202 2.97 -2.88 -14.43
N VAL A 203 3.18 -1.93 -13.50
CA VAL A 203 4.43 -1.85 -12.72
C VAL A 203 4.62 -3.13 -11.91
N ILE A 204 3.61 -3.54 -11.13
CA ILE A 204 3.67 -4.73 -10.26
C ILE A 204 3.94 -6.01 -11.05
N ASP A 205 3.30 -6.16 -12.22
CA ASP A 205 3.46 -7.35 -13.05
C ASP A 205 4.86 -7.45 -13.67
N GLY A 206 5.51 -6.30 -13.92
CA GLY A 206 6.87 -6.21 -14.44
C GLY A 206 7.98 -6.23 -13.40
N LEU A 207 7.68 -6.31 -12.09
CA LEU A 207 8.71 -6.30 -11.05
C LEU A 207 9.57 -7.56 -11.08
N THR A 208 10.87 -7.35 -10.91
CA THR A 208 11.89 -8.39 -10.77
C THR A 208 12.71 -8.14 -9.50
N PRO A 209 13.45 -9.12 -8.98
CA PRO A 209 14.30 -8.93 -7.80
C PRO A 209 15.32 -7.79 -7.94
N ALA A 210 15.79 -7.49 -9.16
CA ALA A 210 16.74 -6.40 -9.42
C ALA A 210 16.15 -5.00 -9.15
N GLN A 211 14.82 -4.89 -9.01
CA GLN A 211 14.11 -3.64 -8.75
C GLN A 211 13.77 -3.45 -7.26
N SER A 212 14.14 -4.42 -6.41
CA SER A 212 13.96 -4.28 -4.96
C SER A 212 14.65 -3.03 -4.41
N GLY A 213 13.99 -2.31 -3.54
CA GLY A 213 14.50 -1.07 -2.95
C GLY A 213 14.42 0.14 -3.88
N ARG A 214 13.56 0.11 -4.90
CA ARG A 214 13.31 1.26 -5.79
C ARG A 214 11.93 1.87 -5.57
N PHE A 215 11.76 3.08 -6.07
CA PHE A 215 10.54 3.86 -5.99
C PHE A 215 10.03 4.20 -7.40
N PHE A 216 8.82 3.76 -7.75
CA PHE A 216 8.26 3.92 -9.09
C PHE A 216 7.01 4.81 -9.09
N ASN A 217 6.84 5.57 -10.16
CA ASN A 217 5.57 6.18 -10.51
C ASN A 217 4.62 5.11 -11.12
N TYR A 218 3.33 5.38 -11.14
CA TYR A 218 2.31 4.47 -11.70
C TYR A 218 2.55 4.14 -13.20
N ASP A 219 3.25 4.99 -13.93
CA ASP A 219 3.61 4.80 -15.34
C ASP A 219 4.92 4.01 -15.55
N GLY A 220 5.60 3.64 -14.47
CA GLY A 220 6.83 2.88 -14.46
C GLY A 220 8.12 3.72 -14.39
N GLU A 221 8.03 5.06 -14.42
CA GLU A 221 9.20 5.90 -14.22
C GLU A 221 9.75 5.74 -12.79
N GLU A 222 11.07 5.69 -12.64
CA GLU A 222 11.71 5.68 -11.33
C GLU A 222 11.72 7.08 -10.71
N ILE A 223 11.34 7.19 -9.45
CA ILE A 223 11.30 8.43 -8.68
C ILE A 223 12.50 8.45 -7.73
N ALA A 224 13.22 9.56 -7.67
CA ALA A 224 14.25 9.77 -6.64
C ALA A 224 13.64 9.82 -5.23
N TRP A 225 14.37 9.25 -4.27
CA TRP A 225 13.99 9.22 -2.86
C TRP A 225 13.82 10.62 -2.22
#